data_352419cb79610262450404631f70f6a4
#
_entry.id   352419cb79610262450404631f70f6a4
#
_cell.length_a   1.000
_cell.length_b   1.000
_cell.length_c   1.000
_cell.angle_alpha   90.00
_cell.angle_beta   90.00
_cell.angle_gamma   90.00
#
_symmetry.space_group_name_H-M   'P 1'
#
loop_
_entity.id
_entity.type
_entity.pdbx_description
1 polymer ?
#
loop_
_entity_poly.entity_id
_entity_poly.type
_entity_poly.pdbx_seq_one_letter_code
_entity_poly.pdbx_strand_id
1 'polypeptide(L)'
;LALHARLAEECGVQSDNILILEDGQVAYGDCAAVQYSGAGGRDPLFLAKDFIPIIEQYIKPCLVGQEADNFRALAARMEAIEVGGKRLHTAIRYGVSQALLDAVAKASGRMMCEVVADEYGCTVSDHLIPIFTQSGDDRYDNADKMIIKGAQVLPHALINNVETKLGAHGEKLQEYVEGMYIYIPKKEESKKKWG
;
A
#
# COMPACT_ATOMS: atom_id res chain seq x y z
N LEU A 1 -5.38 -18.89 -17.77
CA LEU A 1 -5.19 -19.55 -16.46
C LEU A 1 -6.33 -19.19 -15.53
N ALA A 2 -7.10 -20.17 -15.09
CA ALA A 2 -8.26 -19.95 -14.24
C ALA A 2 -7.86 -19.63 -12.79
N LEU A 3 -8.61 -18.75 -12.15
CA LEU A 3 -8.40 -18.30 -10.77
C LEU A 3 -9.09 -19.23 -9.78
N HIS A 4 -8.35 -19.63 -8.76
CA HIS A 4 -8.86 -20.33 -7.59
C HIS A 4 -8.60 -19.47 -6.35
N ALA A 5 -9.64 -18.97 -5.69
CA ALA A 5 -9.48 -18.16 -4.49
C ALA A 5 -9.30 -19.04 -3.25
N ARG A 6 -8.25 -18.78 -2.48
CA ARG A 6 -8.01 -19.39 -1.16
C ARG A 6 -7.65 -18.27 -0.18
N LEU A 7 -8.29 -18.30 0.98
CA LEU A 7 -7.95 -17.41 2.09
C LEU A 7 -6.97 -18.14 3.01
N ALA A 8 -5.85 -17.51 3.33
CA ALA A 8 -4.94 -17.99 4.35
C ALA A 8 -5.34 -17.37 5.69
N GLU A 9 -5.74 -18.20 6.64
CA GLU A 9 -5.82 -17.84 8.04
C GLU A 9 -4.42 -17.98 8.64
N GLU A 10 -3.67 -16.89 8.71
CA GLU A 10 -2.48 -16.83 9.54
C GLU A 10 -2.48 -15.58 10.40
N CYS A 11 -2.46 -15.84 11.71
CA CYS A 11 -2.06 -14.94 12.81
C CYS A 11 -2.41 -13.46 12.75
N GLY A 12 -3.63 -13.14 13.04
CA GLY A 12 -3.94 -12.09 14.04
C GLY A 12 -3.94 -10.64 13.65
N VAL A 13 -3.51 -10.19 12.44
CA VAL A 13 -3.45 -8.74 12.18
C VAL A 13 -3.91 -8.30 10.79
N GLN A 14 -3.79 -9.08 9.77
CA GLN A 14 -4.21 -8.72 8.40
C GLN A 14 -4.57 -10.00 7.62
N SER A 15 -5.58 -9.94 6.76
CA SER A 15 -5.90 -11.07 5.90
C SER A 15 -5.31 -10.84 4.51
N ASP A 16 -4.35 -11.68 4.15
CA ASP A 16 -3.87 -11.73 2.77
C ASP A 16 -4.93 -12.38 1.88
N ASN A 17 -5.19 -11.78 0.73
CA ASN A 17 -5.95 -12.44 -0.32
C ASN A 17 -4.99 -13.26 -1.16
N ILE A 18 -5.27 -14.54 -1.27
CA ILE A 18 -4.49 -15.45 -2.08
C ILE A 18 -5.36 -15.93 -3.25
N LEU A 19 -4.89 -15.69 -4.46
CA LEU A 19 -5.43 -16.27 -5.67
C LEU A 19 -4.47 -17.34 -6.17
N ILE A 20 -4.97 -18.52 -6.45
CA ILE A 20 -4.18 -19.62 -7.00
C ILE A 20 -4.57 -19.79 -8.47
N LEU A 21 -3.59 -19.74 -9.35
CA LEU A 21 -3.75 -20.01 -10.76
C LEU A 21 -3.81 -21.53 -11.00
N GLU A 22 -4.38 -21.93 -12.13
CA GLU A 22 -4.55 -23.34 -12.49
C GLU A 22 -3.21 -24.11 -12.53
N ASP A 23 -2.11 -23.43 -12.89
CA ASP A 23 -0.76 -24.01 -12.89
C ASP A 23 -0.08 -24.04 -11.51
N GLY A 24 -0.80 -23.63 -10.46
CA GLY A 24 -0.31 -23.61 -9.08
C GLY A 24 0.44 -22.35 -8.68
N GLN A 25 0.62 -21.36 -9.56
CA GLN A 25 1.17 -20.08 -9.17
C GLN A 25 0.24 -19.37 -8.17
N VAL A 26 0.82 -18.68 -7.20
CA VAL A 26 0.09 -17.99 -6.14
C VAL A 26 0.25 -16.49 -6.31
N ALA A 27 -0.87 -15.77 -6.35
CA ALA A 27 -0.92 -14.32 -6.41
C ALA A 27 -1.44 -13.76 -5.08
N TYR A 28 -0.88 -12.61 -4.66
CA TYR A 28 -1.08 -12.04 -3.36
C TYR A 28 -1.65 -10.63 -3.41
N GLY A 29 -2.47 -10.30 -2.40
CA GLY A 29 -2.91 -8.94 -2.13
C GLY A 29 -3.27 -8.80 -0.66
N ASP A 30 -3.03 -7.63 -0.09
CA ASP A 30 -3.20 -7.37 1.33
C ASP A 30 -4.39 -6.45 1.61
N CYS A 31 -5.37 -6.95 2.36
CA CYS A 31 -6.53 -6.18 2.82
C CYS A 31 -6.19 -5.40 4.10
N ALA A 32 -5.38 -4.37 3.97
CA ALA A 32 -4.98 -3.52 5.08
C ALA A 32 -6.03 -2.46 5.39
N ALA A 33 -6.68 -2.55 6.55
CA ALA A 33 -7.55 -1.51 7.09
C ALA A 33 -6.85 -0.79 8.23
N VAL A 34 -6.03 0.19 7.90
CA VAL A 34 -5.32 1.02 8.88
C VAL A 34 -6.05 2.34 9.05
N GLN A 35 -6.47 2.64 10.29
CA GLN A 35 -6.91 3.99 10.64
C GLN A 35 -5.70 4.84 11.02
N TYR A 36 -5.26 5.67 10.10
CA TYR A 36 -4.41 6.78 10.46
C TYR A 36 -5.24 7.92 11.04
N SER A 37 -4.75 8.53 12.10
CA SER A 37 -5.36 9.63 12.82
C SER A 37 -5.91 10.72 11.90
N GLY A 38 -7.12 11.17 12.21
CA GLY A 38 -7.76 12.31 11.53
C GLY A 38 -8.40 11.99 10.18
N ALA A 39 -8.49 10.74 9.79
CA ALA A 39 -9.14 10.35 8.55
C ALA A 39 -10.67 10.23 8.71
N GLY A 40 -11.34 11.32 9.04
CA GLY A 40 -12.79 11.38 9.03
C GLY A 40 -13.39 11.05 7.66
N GLY A 41 -14.54 10.39 7.64
CA GLY A 41 -15.26 10.06 6.41
C GLY A 41 -14.74 8.87 5.61
N ARG A 42 -13.78 8.12 6.14
CA ARG A 42 -13.32 6.85 5.58
C ARG A 42 -14.13 5.67 6.12
N ASP A 43 -14.00 4.54 5.44
CA ASP A 43 -14.55 3.29 5.91
C ASP A 43 -14.07 2.98 7.35
N PRO A 44 -14.92 2.38 8.22
CA PRO A 44 -14.57 2.08 9.60
C PRO A 44 -13.43 1.07 9.67
N LEU A 45 -12.81 0.94 10.84
CA LEU A 45 -11.84 -0.12 11.09
C LEU A 45 -12.50 -1.48 10.85
N PHE A 46 -11.81 -2.32 10.10
CA PHE A 46 -12.35 -3.56 9.58
C PHE A 46 -11.43 -4.71 9.96
N LEU A 47 -11.96 -5.72 10.62
CA LEU A 47 -11.18 -6.86 11.12
C LEU A 47 -11.27 -8.04 10.15
N ALA A 48 -10.27 -8.88 10.12
CA ALA A 48 -10.21 -10.07 9.25
C ALA A 48 -11.48 -10.94 9.36
N LYS A 49 -12.00 -11.14 10.57
CA LYS A 49 -13.26 -11.87 10.82
C LYS A 49 -14.48 -11.27 10.11
N ASP A 50 -14.44 -9.98 9.80
CA ASP A 50 -15.52 -9.27 9.11
C ASP A 50 -15.32 -9.29 7.59
N PHE A 51 -14.09 -9.35 7.11
CA PHE A 51 -13.73 -9.45 5.69
C PHE A 51 -13.99 -10.82 5.11
N ILE A 52 -13.53 -11.85 5.80
CA ILE A 52 -13.51 -13.23 5.29
C ILE A 52 -14.89 -13.66 4.81
N PRO A 53 -15.98 -13.47 5.56
CA PRO A 53 -17.32 -13.82 5.08
C PRO A 53 -17.74 -13.07 3.81
N ILE A 54 -17.36 -11.80 3.68
CA ILE A 54 -17.69 -10.99 2.50
C ILE A 54 -16.94 -11.49 1.28
N ILE A 55 -15.64 -11.78 1.43
CA ILE A 55 -14.82 -12.29 0.33
C ILE A 55 -15.31 -13.66 -0.12
N GLU A 56 -15.56 -14.58 0.82
CA GLU A 56 -16.05 -15.93 0.52
C GLU A 56 -17.43 -15.93 -0.13
N GLN A 57 -18.33 -15.09 0.33
CA GLN A 57 -19.73 -15.11 -0.12
C GLN A 57 -19.94 -14.33 -1.42
N TYR A 58 -19.25 -13.20 -1.61
CA TYR A 58 -19.54 -12.28 -2.70
C TYR A 58 -18.43 -12.18 -3.74
N ILE A 59 -17.16 -12.25 -3.33
CA ILE A 59 -16.04 -12.02 -4.25
C ILE A 59 -15.57 -13.32 -4.87
N LYS A 60 -15.36 -14.35 -4.07
CA LYS A 60 -14.89 -15.66 -4.53
C LYS A 60 -15.75 -16.25 -5.64
N PRO A 61 -17.10 -16.27 -5.55
CA PRO A 61 -17.92 -16.77 -6.65
C PRO A 61 -17.81 -15.95 -7.94
N CYS A 62 -17.45 -14.69 -7.83
CA CYS A 62 -17.30 -13.78 -8.96
C CYS A 62 -15.98 -13.98 -9.72
N LEU A 63 -14.95 -14.46 -9.02
CA LEU A 63 -13.58 -14.58 -9.55
C LEU A 63 -13.17 -16.01 -9.87
N VAL A 64 -13.63 -17.01 -9.12
CA VAL A 64 -13.27 -18.41 -9.36
C VAL A 64 -13.71 -18.85 -10.75
N GLY A 65 -12.79 -19.49 -11.48
CA GLY A 65 -13.02 -19.96 -12.85
C GLY A 65 -12.93 -18.87 -13.92
N GLN A 66 -12.64 -17.62 -13.55
CA GLN A 66 -12.36 -16.58 -14.54
C GLN A 66 -10.93 -16.73 -15.07
N GLU A 67 -10.73 -16.33 -16.33
CA GLU A 67 -9.40 -16.24 -16.92
C GLU A 67 -8.64 -15.04 -16.32
N ALA A 68 -7.36 -15.24 -15.99
CA ALA A 68 -6.45 -14.20 -15.51
C ALA A 68 -5.74 -13.52 -16.69
N ASP A 69 -6.50 -12.92 -17.60
CA ASP A 69 -6.01 -12.34 -18.84
C ASP A 69 -6.16 -10.82 -18.94
N ASN A 70 -7.08 -10.23 -18.17
CA ASN A 70 -7.38 -8.80 -18.21
C ASN A 70 -7.65 -8.27 -16.80
N PHE A 71 -6.66 -7.60 -16.21
CA PHE A 71 -6.76 -7.02 -14.88
C PHE A 71 -7.89 -6.00 -14.75
N ARG A 72 -7.99 -5.08 -15.71
CA ARG A 72 -8.98 -4.00 -15.68
C ARG A 72 -10.41 -4.52 -15.69
N ALA A 73 -10.68 -5.54 -16.50
CA ALA A 73 -11.99 -6.18 -16.57
C ALA A 73 -12.33 -6.93 -15.29
N LEU A 74 -11.38 -7.69 -14.72
CA LEU A 74 -11.56 -8.40 -13.44
C LEU A 74 -11.78 -7.42 -12.28
N ALA A 75 -10.97 -6.37 -12.21
CA ALA A 75 -11.11 -5.32 -11.20
C ALA A 75 -12.47 -4.61 -11.30
N ALA A 76 -12.95 -4.30 -12.51
CA ALA A 76 -14.25 -3.68 -12.71
C ALA A 76 -15.41 -4.59 -12.25
N ARG A 77 -15.32 -5.89 -12.47
CA ARG A 77 -16.31 -6.86 -11.95
C ARG A 77 -16.34 -6.86 -10.42
N MET A 78 -15.19 -6.89 -9.79
CA MET A 78 -15.08 -6.83 -8.33
C MET A 78 -15.62 -5.50 -7.78
N GLU A 79 -15.30 -4.38 -8.43
CA GLU A 79 -15.78 -3.05 -8.05
C GLU A 79 -17.31 -2.88 -8.14
N ALA A 80 -17.96 -3.64 -9.00
CA ALA A 80 -19.41 -3.62 -9.17
C ALA A 80 -20.17 -4.40 -8.07
N ILE A 81 -19.46 -5.15 -7.21
CA ILE A 81 -20.07 -5.91 -6.12
C ILE A 81 -20.56 -4.95 -5.03
N GLU A 82 -21.84 -5.10 -4.67
CA GLU A 82 -22.45 -4.41 -3.55
C GLU A 82 -22.93 -5.39 -2.48
N VAL A 83 -22.75 -5.04 -1.23
CA VAL A 83 -23.24 -5.80 -0.08
C VAL A 83 -24.17 -4.93 0.75
N GLY A 84 -25.43 -5.33 0.86
CA GLY A 84 -26.45 -4.53 1.54
C GLY A 84 -26.68 -3.15 0.92
N GLY A 85 -26.56 -3.02 -0.41
CA GLY A 85 -26.70 -1.76 -1.15
C GLY A 85 -25.54 -0.78 -0.98
N LYS A 86 -24.40 -1.25 -0.50
CA LYS A 86 -23.16 -0.46 -0.33
C LYS A 86 -22.01 -1.09 -1.08
N ARG A 87 -21.13 -0.26 -1.59
CA ARG A 87 -19.86 -0.71 -2.18
C ARG A 87 -19.04 -1.49 -1.15
N LEU A 88 -18.23 -2.40 -1.64
CA LEU A 88 -17.25 -3.11 -0.81
C LEU A 88 -16.34 -2.12 -0.07
N HIS A 89 -15.95 -2.49 1.14
CA HIS A 89 -14.98 -1.75 1.94
C HIS A 89 -13.68 -1.51 1.18
N THR A 90 -13.10 -0.33 1.32
CA THR A 90 -11.91 0.09 0.58
C THR A 90 -10.74 -0.88 0.76
N ALA A 91 -10.54 -1.43 1.97
CA ALA A 91 -9.48 -2.40 2.21
C ALA A 91 -9.65 -3.69 1.39
N ILE A 92 -10.88 -4.19 1.25
CA ILE A 92 -11.17 -5.36 0.41
C ILE A 92 -10.87 -5.04 -1.06
N ARG A 93 -11.39 -3.92 -1.54
CA ARG A 93 -11.17 -3.48 -2.93
C ARG A 93 -9.69 -3.34 -3.24
N TYR A 94 -8.93 -2.75 -2.33
CA TYR A 94 -7.50 -2.58 -2.46
C TYR A 94 -6.76 -3.93 -2.51
N GLY A 95 -6.94 -4.78 -1.51
CA GLY A 95 -6.24 -6.06 -1.45
C GLY A 95 -6.62 -7.03 -2.58
N VAL A 96 -7.91 -7.13 -2.90
CA VAL A 96 -8.35 -8.00 -4.01
C VAL A 96 -7.82 -7.49 -5.35
N SER A 97 -7.83 -6.17 -5.61
CA SER A 97 -7.26 -5.64 -6.84
C SER A 97 -5.77 -5.87 -6.98
N GLN A 98 -5.02 -5.83 -5.88
CA GLN A 98 -3.60 -6.21 -5.90
C GLN A 98 -3.41 -7.68 -6.28
N ALA A 99 -4.17 -8.59 -5.67
CA ALA A 99 -4.09 -10.01 -5.98
C ALA A 99 -4.47 -10.29 -7.44
N LEU A 100 -5.48 -9.60 -7.98
CA LEU A 100 -5.85 -9.71 -9.39
C LEU A 100 -4.74 -9.23 -10.33
N LEU A 101 -4.11 -8.11 -10.01
CA LEU A 101 -3.00 -7.59 -10.81
C LEU A 101 -1.80 -8.54 -10.79
N ASP A 102 -1.45 -9.06 -9.62
CA ASP A 102 -0.37 -10.05 -9.47
C ASP A 102 -0.70 -11.35 -10.23
N ALA A 103 -1.97 -11.81 -10.19
CA ALA A 103 -2.41 -12.99 -10.91
C ALA A 103 -2.28 -12.81 -12.44
N VAL A 104 -2.77 -11.71 -12.99
CA VAL A 104 -2.66 -11.42 -14.42
C VAL A 104 -1.21 -11.27 -14.86
N ALA A 105 -0.38 -10.62 -14.05
CA ALA A 105 1.04 -10.48 -14.31
C ALA A 105 1.73 -11.85 -14.38
N LYS A 106 1.50 -12.72 -13.42
CA LYS A 106 2.03 -14.09 -13.37
C LYS A 106 1.51 -14.95 -14.51
N ALA A 107 0.20 -14.92 -14.77
CA ALA A 107 -0.40 -15.69 -15.85
C ALA A 107 0.16 -15.32 -17.24
N SER A 108 0.51 -14.05 -17.43
CA SER A 108 1.07 -13.53 -18.68
C SER A 108 2.61 -13.50 -18.73
N GLY A 109 3.30 -13.85 -17.63
CA GLY A 109 4.76 -13.79 -17.55
C GLY A 109 5.32 -12.37 -17.63
N ARG A 110 4.56 -11.37 -17.16
CA ARG A 110 4.90 -9.94 -17.19
C ARG A 110 5.04 -9.37 -15.77
N MET A 111 5.64 -8.21 -15.65
CA MET A 111 5.60 -7.43 -14.41
C MET A 111 4.24 -6.72 -14.25
N MET A 112 3.82 -6.47 -13.01
CA MET A 112 2.56 -5.75 -12.74
C MET A 112 2.52 -4.37 -13.39
N CYS A 113 3.65 -3.65 -13.45
CA CYS A 113 3.73 -2.35 -14.11
C CYS A 113 3.51 -2.44 -15.63
N GLU A 114 3.95 -3.52 -16.26
CA GLU A 114 3.73 -3.75 -17.70
C GLU A 114 2.27 -4.05 -18.00
N VAL A 115 1.59 -4.84 -17.14
CA VAL A 115 0.16 -5.08 -17.25
C VAL A 115 -0.63 -3.77 -17.13
N VAL A 116 -0.32 -2.96 -16.13
CA VAL A 116 -0.99 -1.65 -15.96
C VAL A 116 -0.71 -0.73 -17.15
N ALA A 117 0.53 -0.66 -17.60
CA ALA A 117 0.89 0.19 -18.73
C ALA A 117 0.11 -0.18 -20.00
N ASP A 118 0.05 -1.45 -20.32
CA ASP A 118 -0.66 -1.98 -21.49
C ASP A 118 -2.16 -1.73 -21.41
N GLU A 119 -2.80 -2.13 -20.32
CA GLU A 119 -4.26 -2.04 -20.17
C GLU A 119 -4.79 -0.60 -20.02
N TYR A 120 -3.94 0.35 -19.60
CA TYR A 120 -4.30 1.76 -19.47
C TYR A 120 -3.71 2.66 -20.56
N GLY A 121 -3.03 2.08 -21.57
CA GLY A 121 -2.46 2.82 -22.68
C GLY A 121 -1.31 3.75 -22.26
N CYS A 122 -0.51 3.32 -21.27
CA CYS A 122 0.65 4.03 -20.77
C CYS A 122 1.94 3.29 -21.19
N THR A 123 3.08 3.85 -20.83
CA THR A 123 4.39 3.19 -20.96
C THR A 123 5.05 3.07 -19.60
N VAL A 124 5.79 1.99 -19.38
CA VAL A 124 6.62 1.88 -18.18
C VAL A 124 7.77 2.87 -18.30
N SER A 125 7.92 3.73 -17.29
CA SER A 125 9.02 4.68 -17.22
C SER A 125 10.29 4.00 -16.70
N ASP A 126 11.43 4.32 -17.28
CA ASP A 126 12.75 3.95 -16.78
C ASP A 126 13.33 4.96 -15.76
N HIS A 127 12.63 6.08 -15.54
CA HIS A 127 13.01 7.05 -14.54
C HIS A 127 12.69 6.54 -13.13
N LEU A 128 13.70 6.53 -12.27
CA LEU A 128 13.54 6.18 -10.87
C LEU A 128 12.70 7.26 -10.14
N ILE A 129 11.69 6.81 -9.43
CA ILE A 129 10.91 7.69 -8.54
C ILE A 129 11.77 7.99 -7.31
N PRO A 130 11.94 9.28 -6.92
CA PRO A 130 12.64 9.63 -5.70
C PRO A 130 12.03 8.95 -4.47
N ILE A 131 12.90 8.35 -3.64
CA ILE A 131 12.44 7.66 -2.43
C ILE A 131 12.12 8.69 -1.37
N PHE A 132 10.83 8.77 -1.03
CA PHE A 132 10.30 9.50 0.10
C PHE A 132 10.22 8.62 1.34
N THR A 133 10.47 9.19 2.50
CA THR A 133 10.38 8.50 3.78
C THR A 133 9.65 9.34 4.82
N GLN A 134 9.15 8.67 5.86
CA GLN A 134 8.49 9.30 7.01
C GLN A 134 9.33 9.10 8.28
N SER A 135 9.51 10.15 9.07
CA SER A 135 10.20 10.05 10.36
C SER A 135 9.30 9.48 11.47
N GLY A 136 7.98 9.57 11.33
CA GLY A 136 7.05 9.21 12.39
C GLY A 136 7.22 10.08 13.64
N ASP A 137 7.06 9.49 14.80
CA ASP A 137 7.19 10.18 16.10
C ASP A 137 8.65 10.32 16.56
N ASP A 138 9.51 9.36 16.20
CA ASP A 138 10.95 9.40 16.46
C ASP A 138 11.68 10.23 15.40
N ARG A 139 11.40 11.52 15.39
CA ARG A 139 11.76 12.44 14.31
C ARG A 139 13.25 12.47 14.02
N TYR A 140 14.08 12.59 15.05
CA TYR A 140 15.53 12.79 14.91
C TYR A 140 16.25 11.48 14.58
N ASP A 141 16.02 10.43 15.35
CA ASP A 141 16.66 9.12 15.14
C ASP A 141 16.28 8.51 13.78
N ASN A 142 15.01 8.66 13.38
CA ASN A 142 14.59 8.17 12.08
C ASN A 142 15.11 9.03 10.93
N ALA A 143 15.24 10.35 11.11
CA ALA A 143 15.89 11.21 10.13
C ALA A 143 17.34 10.78 9.88
N ASP A 144 18.07 10.43 10.93
CA ASP A 144 19.44 9.89 10.83
C ASP A 144 19.50 8.62 9.99
N LYS A 145 18.61 7.67 10.28
CA LYS A 145 18.53 6.41 9.54
C LYS A 145 18.24 6.64 8.05
N MET A 146 17.37 7.59 7.74
CA MET A 146 17.00 7.94 6.37
C MET A 146 18.15 8.59 5.61
N ILE A 147 18.89 9.49 6.25
CA ILE A 147 20.08 10.11 5.67
C ILE A 147 21.16 9.05 5.42
N ILE A 148 21.39 8.16 6.36
CA ILE A 148 22.36 7.06 6.21
C ILE A 148 21.97 6.14 5.04
N LYS A 149 20.67 5.86 4.87
CA LYS A 149 20.14 5.05 3.76
C LYS A 149 20.06 5.79 2.44
N GLY A 150 20.33 7.08 2.40
CA GLY A 150 20.31 7.87 1.18
C GLY A 150 18.90 8.18 0.64
N ALA A 151 17.91 8.36 1.51
CA ALA A 151 16.59 8.82 1.09
C ALA A 151 16.69 10.15 0.35
N GLN A 152 16.00 10.27 -0.77
CA GLN A 152 16.14 11.41 -1.68
C GLN A 152 15.24 12.59 -1.31
N VAL A 153 14.15 12.34 -0.60
CA VAL A 153 13.19 13.34 -0.15
C VAL A 153 13.21 13.39 1.37
N LEU A 154 13.26 14.59 1.90
CA LEU A 154 13.29 14.82 3.35
C LEU A 154 12.09 14.17 4.05
N PRO A 155 12.32 13.49 5.17
CA PRO A 155 11.25 12.91 5.96
C PRO A 155 10.37 14.01 6.54
N HIS A 156 9.07 13.86 6.44
CA HIS A 156 8.14 14.74 7.14
C HIS A 156 7.77 14.12 8.50
N ALA A 157 7.49 14.97 9.47
CA ALA A 157 6.98 14.55 10.76
C ALA A 157 5.48 14.23 10.67
N LEU A 158 5.03 13.23 11.42
CA LEU A 158 3.61 13.00 11.60
C LEU A 158 3.02 14.06 12.54
N ILE A 159 2.17 14.95 12.02
CA ILE A 159 1.49 15.98 12.78
C ILE A 159 -0.02 15.68 12.80
N ASN A 160 -0.45 14.92 13.78
CA ASN A 160 -1.85 14.55 14.01
C ASN A 160 -2.46 15.17 15.26
N ASN A 161 -1.70 16.01 15.96
CA ASN A 161 -2.14 16.80 17.09
C ASN A 161 -1.42 18.15 17.06
N VAL A 162 -2.19 19.25 17.01
CA VAL A 162 -1.64 20.60 16.87
C VAL A 162 -0.81 20.98 18.10
N GLU A 163 -1.36 20.82 19.29
CA GLU A 163 -0.72 21.30 20.53
C GLU A 163 0.57 20.53 20.85
N THR A 164 0.56 19.21 20.68
CA THR A 164 1.69 18.37 21.09
C THR A 164 2.75 18.20 20.01
N LYS A 165 2.38 18.29 18.73
CA LYS A 165 3.28 17.96 17.61
C LYS A 165 3.61 19.13 16.68
N LEU A 166 2.75 20.14 16.62
CA LEU A 166 3.01 21.37 15.87
C LEU A 166 3.48 22.50 16.79
N GLY A 167 2.86 22.62 17.97
CA GLY A 167 2.95 23.76 18.87
C GLY A 167 1.91 24.83 18.54
N ALA A 168 1.52 25.62 19.55
CA ALA A 168 0.46 26.64 19.40
C ALA A 168 0.78 27.69 18.31
N HIS A 169 2.05 27.94 18.06
CA HIS A 169 2.54 28.88 17.04
C HIS A 169 3.41 28.21 15.98
N GLY A 170 3.39 26.87 15.90
CA GLY A 170 4.21 26.12 14.96
C GLY A 170 5.67 25.92 15.38
N GLU A 171 6.01 26.26 16.63
CA GLU A 171 7.38 26.25 17.16
C GLU A 171 8.05 24.90 17.07
N LYS A 172 7.30 23.80 17.31
CA LYS A 172 7.85 22.44 17.21
C LYS A 172 8.14 22.01 15.78
N LEU A 173 7.35 22.48 14.82
CA LEU A 173 7.63 22.25 13.41
C LEU A 173 8.84 23.05 12.96
N GLN A 174 8.95 24.30 13.40
CA GLN A 174 10.10 25.16 13.10
C GLN A 174 11.39 24.53 13.64
N GLU A 175 11.41 24.12 14.91
CA GLU A 175 12.54 23.42 15.54
C GLU A 175 12.95 22.18 14.74
N TYR A 176 11.98 21.38 14.29
CA TYR A 176 12.25 20.19 13.49
C TYR A 176 12.87 20.54 12.13
N VAL A 177 12.34 21.54 11.43
CA VAL A 177 12.85 21.97 10.12
C VAL A 177 14.26 22.55 10.28
N GLU A 178 14.49 23.37 11.27
CA GLU A 178 15.81 23.94 11.58
C GLU A 178 16.82 22.84 11.94
N GLY A 179 16.40 21.88 12.75
CA GLY A 179 17.23 20.71 13.10
C GLY A 179 17.61 19.90 11.86
N MET A 180 16.68 19.65 10.95
CA MET A 180 16.95 18.94 9.71
C MET A 180 17.91 19.71 8.80
N TYR A 181 17.73 21.03 8.68
CA TYR A 181 18.59 21.89 7.87
C TYR A 181 20.06 21.91 8.37
N ILE A 182 20.25 21.87 9.67
CA ILE A 182 21.60 21.87 10.27
C ILE A 182 22.23 20.46 10.25
N TYR A 183 21.41 19.42 10.33
CA TYR A 183 21.85 18.04 10.51
C TYR A 183 22.30 17.37 9.22
N ILE A 184 21.62 17.64 8.12
CA ILE A 184 21.89 17.04 6.81
C ILE A 184 23.31 17.40 6.30
N PRO A 185 23.73 18.67 6.26
CA PRO A 185 25.08 19.02 5.78
C PRO A 185 26.20 18.40 6.60
N LYS A 186 26.06 18.37 7.94
CA LYS A 186 27.07 17.79 8.83
C LYS A 186 27.30 16.30 8.60
N LYS A 187 26.23 15.57 8.26
CA LYS A 187 26.34 14.12 7.97
C LYS A 187 26.84 13.82 6.58
N GLU A 188 26.57 14.65 5.61
CA GLU A 188 27.16 14.53 4.28
C GLU A 188 28.67 14.79 4.30
N GLU A 189 29.12 15.75 5.08
CA GLU A 189 30.55 15.98 5.29
C GLU A 189 31.23 14.81 6.00
N SER A 190 30.55 14.18 6.97
CA SER A 190 31.09 12.99 7.64
C SER A 190 31.14 11.77 6.71
N LYS A 191 30.17 11.58 5.82
CA LYS A 191 30.23 10.52 4.79
C LYS A 191 31.41 10.67 3.84
N LYS A 192 31.72 11.90 3.41
CA LYS A 192 32.90 12.20 2.57
C LYS A 192 34.24 11.94 3.26
N LYS A 193 34.24 11.90 4.58
CA LYS A 193 35.46 11.70 5.38
C LYS A 193 35.77 10.22 5.66
N TRP A 194 34.77 9.32 5.45
CA TRP A 194 34.90 7.87 5.74
C TRP A 194 34.63 6.99 4.52
N GLY A 195 34.42 7.53 3.34
CA GLY A 195 34.36 6.88 2.02
C GLY A 195 35.59 7.22 1.23
#